data_34be1062941015e39e67516c3e3898c6
#
_entry.id   34be1062941015e39e67516c3e3898c6
#
_cell.length_a   1.000
_cell.length_b   1.000
_cell.length_c   1.000
_cell.angle_alpha   90.00
_cell.angle_beta   90.00
_cell.angle_gamma   90.00
#
_symmetry.space_group_name_H-M   'P 1'
#
loop_
_entity.id
_entity.type
_entity.pdbx_description
1 polymer ?
#
loop_
_entity_poly.entity_id
_entity_poly.type
_entity_poly.pdbx_seq_one_letter_code
_entity_poly.pdbx_strand_id
1 'polypeptide(L)'
;DRNYKLEPALATDWKQTSPTVWRFNLRKNVKFHDGTPFTADDVIFSYERSKGDGSDMKSYVGQIKEIVKINDHAVDFVLTAPFPILPERLYSWMIMSKKWCESNGSTKPVDRRKGIENIASFKANGTGPYRARERQPNVRSTFTRNGNYWGKFEGNVEEVIFTPIGNDSTRVAALLSGEID
;
A
#
# COMPACT_ATOMS: atom_id res chain seq x y z
N ASP A 1 -13.79 -0.92 7.02
CA ASP A 1 -15.10 -0.91 6.34
C ASP A 1 -15.76 0.49 6.42
N ARG A 2 -16.96 0.63 5.88
CA ARG A 2 -17.73 1.88 5.91
C ARG A 2 -18.13 2.32 7.33
N ASN A 3 -18.01 1.46 8.32
CA ASN A 3 -18.30 1.70 9.74
C ASN A 3 -17.03 1.89 10.57
N TYR A 4 -15.90 2.16 9.91
CA TYR A 4 -14.57 2.32 10.52
C TYR A 4 -14.09 1.09 11.32
N LYS A 5 -14.59 -0.11 10.98
CA LYS A 5 -14.09 -1.36 11.54
C LYS A 5 -12.98 -1.93 10.66
N LEU A 6 -11.98 -2.51 11.31
CA LEU A 6 -10.94 -3.24 10.59
C LEU A 6 -11.51 -4.50 9.94
N GLU A 7 -11.14 -4.72 8.70
CA GLU A 7 -11.50 -5.90 7.92
C GLU A 7 -10.25 -6.64 7.46
N PRO A 8 -10.34 -7.98 7.31
CA PRO A 8 -9.29 -8.75 6.68
C PRO A 8 -8.98 -8.27 5.26
N ALA A 9 -7.70 -8.00 5.01
CA ALA A 9 -7.19 -7.62 3.68
C ALA A 9 -6.02 -8.52 3.32
N LEU A 10 -4.80 -8.00 3.21
CA LEU A 10 -3.58 -8.82 3.04
C LEU A 10 -3.29 -9.66 4.30
N ALA A 11 -3.64 -9.19 5.49
CA ALA A 11 -3.76 -10.03 6.68
C ALA A 11 -5.18 -10.61 6.74
N THR A 12 -5.31 -11.89 7.01
CA THR A 12 -6.60 -12.58 7.18
C THR A 12 -7.12 -12.47 8.59
N ASP A 13 -6.21 -12.42 9.54
CA ASP A 13 -6.48 -12.27 10.97
C ASP A 13 -5.22 -11.78 11.69
N TRP A 14 -5.41 -11.29 12.91
CA TRP A 14 -4.32 -10.85 13.78
C TRP A 14 -4.68 -11.04 15.23
N LYS A 15 -3.67 -11.27 16.06
CA LYS A 15 -3.85 -11.38 17.49
C LYS A 15 -2.62 -10.89 18.24
N GLN A 16 -2.82 -10.33 19.41
CA GLN A 16 -1.76 -10.04 20.35
C GLN A 16 -1.34 -11.34 21.05
N THR A 17 -0.07 -11.73 20.90
CA THR A 17 0.48 -12.95 21.51
C THR A 17 1.23 -12.67 22.80
N SER A 18 1.68 -11.44 23.00
CA SER A 18 2.22 -10.90 24.25
C SER A 18 1.98 -9.38 24.30
N PRO A 19 2.21 -8.68 25.41
CA PRO A 19 2.02 -7.24 25.50
C PRO A 19 2.72 -6.43 24.40
N THR A 20 3.82 -6.94 23.85
CA THR A 20 4.63 -6.29 22.84
C THR A 20 4.75 -7.07 21.53
N VAL A 21 3.94 -8.11 21.34
CA VAL A 21 4.00 -8.92 20.10
C VAL A 21 2.61 -9.11 19.51
N TRP A 22 2.46 -8.76 18.25
CA TRP A 22 1.28 -9.03 17.44
C TRP A 22 1.61 -9.99 16.31
N ARG A 23 0.88 -11.11 16.22
CA ARG A 23 0.94 -12.02 15.08
C ARG A 23 -0.09 -11.65 14.05
N PHE A 24 0.34 -11.56 12.78
CA PHE A 24 -0.51 -11.40 11.62
C PHE A 24 -0.38 -12.63 10.71
N ASN A 25 -1.52 -13.26 10.38
CA ASN A 25 -1.58 -14.29 9.37
C ASN A 25 -1.88 -13.64 8.01
N LEU A 26 -1.08 -13.96 7.00
CA LEU A 26 -1.14 -13.34 5.69
C LEU A 26 -1.97 -14.18 4.73
N ARG A 27 -2.71 -13.50 3.86
CA ARG A 27 -3.53 -14.12 2.83
C ARG A 27 -2.66 -14.88 1.84
N LYS A 28 -3.01 -16.14 1.61
CA LYS A 28 -2.36 -17.01 0.60
C LYS A 28 -2.89 -16.68 -0.79
N ASN A 29 -2.11 -17.06 -1.81
CA ASN A 29 -2.48 -16.94 -3.24
C ASN A 29 -2.73 -15.50 -3.73
N VAL A 30 -2.25 -14.50 -2.99
CA VAL A 30 -2.21 -13.12 -3.46
C VAL A 30 -1.03 -12.92 -4.40
N LYS A 31 -1.28 -12.22 -5.50
CA LYS A 31 -0.24 -11.82 -6.46
C LYS A 31 -0.21 -10.31 -6.59
N PHE A 32 0.99 -9.78 -6.74
CA PHE A 32 1.17 -8.40 -7.21
C PHE A 32 0.73 -8.27 -8.66
N HIS A 33 0.60 -7.03 -9.14
CA HIS A 33 0.14 -6.74 -10.49
C HIS A 33 1.03 -7.32 -11.60
N ASP A 34 2.31 -7.55 -11.31
CA ASP A 34 3.26 -8.22 -12.21
C ASP A 34 3.20 -9.76 -12.15
N GLY A 35 2.30 -10.31 -11.33
CA GLY A 35 2.11 -11.75 -11.14
C GLY A 35 3.01 -12.38 -10.08
N THR A 36 3.95 -11.66 -9.49
CA THR A 36 4.78 -12.18 -8.40
C THR A 36 3.97 -12.44 -7.14
N PRO A 37 4.26 -13.49 -6.36
CA PRO A 37 3.52 -13.80 -5.15
C PRO A 37 3.81 -12.78 -4.04
N PHE A 38 2.79 -12.51 -3.22
CA PHE A 38 2.91 -11.77 -1.97
C PHE A 38 3.26 -12.70 -0.83
N THR A 39 4.28 -12.37 -0.04
CA THR A 39 4.76 -13.16 1.10
C THR A 39 5.18 -12.27 2.28
N ALA A 40 5.56 -12.91 3.37
CA ALA A 40 6.13 -12.26 4.56
C ALA A 40 7.40 -11.43 4.24
N ASP A 41 8.16 -11.82 3.22
CA ASP A 41 9.37 -11.08 2.82
C ASP A 41 9.03 -9.68 2.30
N ASP A 42 7.87 -9.51 1.65
CA ASP A 42 7.38 -8.20 1.19
C ASP A 42 6.98 -7.31 2.37
N VAL A 43 6.39 -7.90 3.42
CA VAL A 43 6.01 -7.19 4.65
C VAL A 43 7.27 -6.67 5.35
N ILE A 44 8.26 -7.54 5.54
CA ILE A 44 9.55 -7.18 6.17
C ILE A 44 10.27 -6.12 5.34
N PHE A 45 10.36 -6.32 4.04
CA PHE A 45 10.96 -5.34 3.13
C PHE A 45 10.28 -3.97 3.23
N SER A 46 8.95 -3.94 3.22
CA SER A 46 8.18 -2.70 3.31
C SER A 46 8.40 -1.98 4.64
N TYR A 47 8.54 -2.73 5.73
CA TYR A 47 8.89 -2.18 7.03
C TYR A 47 10.29 -1.54 7.02
N GLU A 48 11.30 -2.27 6.55
CA GLU A 48 12.67 -1.75 6.48
C GLU A 48 12.74 -0.50 5.59
N ARG A 49 12.05 -0.52 4.44
CA ARG A 49 11.95 0.63 3.55
C ARG A 49 11.26 1.82 4.22
N SER A 50 10.19 1.58 4.99
CA SER A 50 9.42 2.63 5.67
C SER A 50 10.22 3.35 6.76
N LYS A 51 11.22 2.72 7.37
CA LYS A 51 12.13 3.34 8.34
C LYS A 51 13.13 4.30 7.70
N GLY A 52 13.34 4.18 6.40
CA GLY A 52 14.34 4.96 5.67
C GLY A 52 14.10 6.47 5.74
N ASP A 53 15.18 7.24 5.65
CA ASP A 53 15.10 8.69 5.62
C ASP A 53 14.31 9.18 4.42
N GLY A 54 13.50 10.23 4.63
CA GLY A 54 12.57 10.76 3.62
C GLY A 54 11.26 9.99 3.46
N SER A 55 11.07 8.85 4.15
CA SER A 55 9.84 8.08 4.07
C SER A 55 8.67 8.77 4.78
N ASP A 56 7.59 9.03 4.06
CA ASP A 56 6.32 9.51 4.62
C ASP A 56 5.63 8.44 5.49
N MET A 57 6.03 7.15 5.35
CA MET A 57 5.49 6.02 6.10
C MET A 57 6.19 5.79 7.46
N LYS A 58 7.25 6.52 7.77
CA LYS A 58 8.05 6.34 8.99
C LYS A 58 7.21 6.41 10.27
N SER A 59 6.25 7.32 10.32
CA SER A 59 5.36 7.48 11.47
C SER A 59 4.43 6.29 11.72
N TYR A 60 4.08 5.52 10.69
CA TYR A 60 3.20 4.34 10.82
C TYR A 60 3.91 3.15 11.47
N VAL A 61 5.22 3.06 11.30
CA VAL A 61 6.04 1.93 11.76
C VAL A 61 6.90 2.24 12.97
N GLY A 62 6.84 3.45 13.50
CA GLY A 62 7.72 3.94 14.57
C GLY A 62 7.64 3.15 15.89
N GLN A 63 6.53 2.48 16.17
CA GLN A 63 6.33 1.63 17.35
C GLN A 63 6.90 0.22 17.18
N ILE A 64 7.23 -0.17 15.92
CA ILE A 64 7.71 -1.49 15.60
C ILE A 64 9.24 -1.52 15.77
N LYS A 65 9.72 -2.43 16.60
CA LYS A 65 11.14 -2.70 16.77
C LYS A 65 11.68 -3.55 15.63
N GLU A 66 10.97 -4.63 15.31
CA GLU A 66 11.31 -5.55 14.24
C GLU A 66 10.08 -6.34 13.79
N ILE A 67 10.15 -6.92 12.59
CA ILE A 67 9.16 -7.90 12.10
C ILE A 67 9.87 -9.23 11.92
N VAL A 68 9.40 -10.26 12.63
CA VAL A 68 9.95 -11.60 12.58
C VAL A 68 9.14 -12.48 11.64
N LYS A 69 9.79 -13.06 10.63
CA LYS A 69 9.18 -14.05 9.75
C LYS A 69 8.95 -15.35 10.50
N ILE A 70 7.72 -15.81 10.57
CA ILE A 70 7.38 -17.12 11.11
C ILE A 70 7.37 -18.18 9.98
N ASN A 71 6.74 -17.81 8.87
CA ASN A 71 6.75 -18.55 7.60
C ASN A 71 6.34 -17.58 6.48
N ASP A 72 6.16 -18.05 5.25
CA ASP A 72 5.80 -17.20 4.11
C ASP A 72 4.45 -16.47 4.27
N HIS A 73 3.59 -16.95 5.18
CA HIS A 73 2.25 -16.41 5.39
C HIS A 73 1.95 -16.08 6.85
N ALA A 74 2.99 -15.83 7.67
CA ALA A 74 2.81 -15.36 9.05
C ALA A 74 4.02 -14.55 9.49
N VAL A 75 3.75 -13.44 10.18
CA VAL A 75 4.77 -12.54 10.74
C VAL A 75 4.40 -12.12 12.16
N ASP A 76 5.41 -11.90 12.99
CA ASP A 76 5.27 -11.27 14.28
C ASP A 76 5.84 -9.85 14.24
N PHE A 77 5.01 -8.89 14.61
CA PHE A 77 5.40 -7.51 14.83
C PHE A 77 5.83 -7.37 16.30
N VAL A 78 7.12 -7.23 16.53
CA VAL A 78 7.69 -6.98 17.85
C VAL A 78 7.77 -5.48 18.08
N LEU A 79 7.19 -5.00 19.15
CA LEU A 79 7.03 -3.58 19.48
C LEU A 79 8.05 -3.13 20.52
N THR A 80 8.36 -1.84 20.51
CA THR A 80 9.23 -1.21 21.54
C THR A 80 8.57 -1.08 22.90
N ALA A 81 7.23 -0.99 22.93
CA ALA A 81 6.38 -0.93 24.12
C ALA A 81 4.98 -1.47 23.78
N PRO A 82 4.14 -1.83 24.77
CA PRO A 82 2.77 -2.23 24.51
C PRO A 82 2.00 -1.19 23.71
N PHE A 83 1.40 -1.62 22.58
CA PHE A 83 0.65 -0.75 21.68
C PHE A 83 -0.59 -1.48 21.15
N PRO A 84 -1.71 -1.43 21.90
CA PRO A 84 -2.90 -2.23 21.60
C PRO A 84 -3.62 -1.83 20.31
N ILE A 85 -3.40 -0.61 19.80
CA ILE A 85 -4.02 -0.10 18.57
C ILE A 85 -3.12 -0.25 17.33
N LEU A 86 -2.17 -1.20 17.35
CA LEU A 86 -1.30 -1.44 16.21
C LEU A 86 -2.07 -1.75 14.91
N PRO A 87 -3.09 -2.64 14.90
CA PRO A 87 -3.83 -2.96 13.69
C PRO A 87 -4.47 -1.72 13.06
N GLU A 88 -5.08 -0.86 13.88
CA GLU A 88 -5.66 0.40 13.44
C GLU A 88 -4.61 1.36 12.89
N ARG A 89 -3.41 1.34 13.44
CA ARG A 89 -2.31 2.18 12.95
C ARG A 89 -1.82 1.74 11.58
N LEU A 90 -1.88 0.45 11.28
CA LEU A 90 -1.37 -0.14 10.04
C LEU A 90 -2.36 -0.06 8.85
N TYR A 91 -3.60 0.42 9.05
CA TYR A 91 -4.61 0.42 7.98
C TYR A 91 -4.18 1.18 6.70
N SER A 92 -3.36 2.21 6.83
CA SER A 92 -2.83 3.02 5.72
C SER A 92 -1.39 2.66 5.34
N TRP A 93 -0.81 1.68 6.01
CA TRP A 93 0.55 1.25 5.68
C TRP A 93 0.54 0.30 4.48
N MET A 94 1.18 0.73 3.38
CA MET A 94 1.16 0.02 2.11
C MET A 94 2.34 -0.94 1.99
N ILE A 95 2.03 -2.17 1.56
CA ILE A 95 3.05 -3.19 1.29
C ILE A 95 3.51 -3.07 -0.17
N MET A 96 4.82 -3.07 -0.36
CA MET A 96 5.48 -3.03 -1.67
C MET A 96 6.10 -4.39 -1.99
N SER A 97 6.11 -4.76 -3.26
CA SER A 97 6.83 -5.95 -3.72
C SER A 97 8.33 -5.75 -3.59
N LYS A 98 8.99 -6.57 -2.78
CA LYS A 98 10.45 -6.59 -2.62
C LYS A 98 11.13 -6.80 -3.96
N LYS A 99 10.73 -7.85 -4.68
CA LYS A 99 11.31 -8.22 -5.98
C LYS A 99 11.19 -7.09 -7.00
N TRP A 100 10.01 -6.47 -7.09
CA TRP A 100 9.81 -5.35 -8.02
C TRP A 100 10.69 -4.15 -7.65
N CYS A 101 10.78 -3.80 -6.37
CA CYS A 101 11.61 -2.70 -5.92
C CYS A 101 13.10 -2.94 -6.18
N GLU A 102 13.59 -4.16 -5.96
CA GLU A 102 14.96 -4.56 -6.26
C GLU A 102 15.26 -4.47 -7.76
N SER A 103 14.37 -5.01 -8.60
CA SER A 103 14.54 -4.99 -10.06
C SER A 103 14.44 -3.60 -10.70
N ASN A 104 13.82 -2.63 -9.99
CA ASN A 104 13.59 -1.28 -10.51
C ASN A 104 14.34 -0.19 -9.72
N GLY A 105 15.36 -0.55 -8.92
CA GLY A 105 16.20 0.44 -8.21
C GLY A 105 15.42 1.30 -7.21
N SER A 106 14.31 0.80 -6.62
CA SER A 106 13.44 1.55 -5.72
C SER A 106 13.37 0.97 -4.30
N THR A 107 14.45 0.31 -3.88
CA THR A 107 14.57 -0.27 -2.53
C THR A 107 14.56 0.76 -1.40
N LYS A 108 14.99 1.99 -1.70
CA LYS A 108 14.95 3.11 -0.76
C LYS A 108 13.72 4.00 -1.01
N PRO A 109 13.16 4.65 0.03
CA PRO A 109 12.11 5.64 -0.18
C PRO A 109 12.63 6.83 -0.99
N VAL A 110 11.72 7.57 -1.62
CA VAL A 110 12.04 8.87 -2.20
C VAL A 110 12.13 9.93 -1.11
N ASP A 111 12.99 10.92 -1.28
CA ASP A 111 13.01 12.10 -0.42
C ASP A 111 12.65 13.34 -1.25
N ARG A 112 11.37 13.64 -1.29
CA ARG A 112 10.83 14.77 -2.07
C ARG A 112 11.39 16.12 -1.62
N ARG A 113 11.76 16.26 -0.34
CA ARG A 113 12.36 17.50 0.19
C ARG A 113 13.74 17.75 -0.40
N LYS A 114 14.45 16.68 -0.78
CA LYS A 114 15.75 16.73 -1.45
C LYS A 114 15.67 16.59 -2.96
N GLY A 115 14.47 16.53 -3.54
CA GLY A 115 14.27 16.28 -4.97
C GLY A 115 14.70 14.87 -5.41
N ILE A 116 14.81 13.92 -4.46
CA ILE A 116 15.18 12.54 -4.77
C ILE A 116 13.93 11.77 -5.16
N GLU A 117 13.91 11.28 -6.38
CA GLU A 117 12.86 10.42 -6.91
C GLU A 117 13.43 9.10 -7.43
N ASN A 118 12.57 8.11 -7.57
CA ASN A 118 12.89 6.84 -8.21
C ASN A 118 11.67 6.35 -9.00
N ILE A 119 11.77 5.19 -9.62
CA ILE A 119 10.71 4.64 -10.48
C ILE A 119 9.36 4.47 -9.74
N ALA A 120 9.36 4.26 -8.42
CA ALA A 120 8.14 4.13 -7.63
C ALA A 120 7.35 5.46 -7.49
N SER A 121 7.93 6.61 -7.87
CA SER A 121 7.19 7.87 -8.02
C SER A 121 6.26 7.87 -9.23
N PHE A 122 6.53 7.04 -10.25
CA PHE A 122 5.87 7.05 -11.55
C PHE A 122 5.15 5.75 -11.89
N LYS A 123 5.61 4.63 -11.34
CA LYS A 123 5.04 3.29 -11.57
C LYS A 123 4.69 2.63 -10.24
N ALA A 124 3.67 1.80 -10.26
CA ALA A 124 3.23 1.05 -9.09
C ALA A 124 3.06 -0.44 -9.41
N ASN A 125 3.43 -1.28 -8.44
CA ASN A 125 3.18 -2.71 -8.46
C ASN A 125 2.54 -3.10 -7.12
N GLY A 126 1.22 -3.09 -7.09
CA GLY A 126 0.42 -3.39 -5.90
C GLY A 126 -0.34 -4.70 -6.03
N THR A 127 -1.22 -4.96 -5.05
CA THR A 127 -2.09 -6.15 -4.99
C THR A 127 -3.57 -5.78 -5.13
N GLY A 128 -3.88 -4.52 -5.41
CA GLY A 128 -5.22 -3.96 -5.39
C GLY A 128 -6.08 -4.29 -6.61
N PRO A 129 -7.37 -3.87 -6.58
CA PRO A 129 -8.32 -4.14 -7.64
C PRO A 129 -8.07 -3.36 -8.94
N TYR A 130 -7.24 -2.32 -8.89
CA TYR A 130 -6.84 -1.54 -10.06
C TYR A 130 -5.32 -1.53 -10.22
N ARG A 131 -4.86 -1.51 -11.47
CA ARG A 131 -3.44 -1.38 -11.87
C ARG A 131 -3.19 0.02 -12.40
N ALA A 132 -2.14 0.69 -11.92
CA ALA A 132 -1.68 1.92 -12.52
C ALA A 132 -1.10 1.63 -13.92
N ARG A 133 -1.64 2.30 -14.94
CA ARG A 133 -1.17 2.21 -16.33
C ARG A 133 -0.21 3.32 -16.65
N GLU A 134 -0.57 4.52 -16.28
CA GLU A 134 0.18 5.73 -16.57
C GLU A 134 0.09 6.68 -15.38
N ARG A 135 1.16 7.38 -15.10
CA ARG A 135 1.17 8.50 -14.18
C ARG A 135 2.04 9.61 -14.73
N GLN A 136 1.40 10.73 -15.02
CA GLN A 136 2.01 12.02 -15.31
C GLN A 136 1.72 12.94 -14.11
N PRO A 137 2.71 13.22 -13.24
CA PRO A 137 2.51 14.07 -12.06
C PRO A 137 1.87 15.40 -12.43
N ASN A 138 0.86 15.81 -11.65
CA ASN A 138 0.07 17.05 -11.85
C ASN A 138 -0.72 17.14 -13.16
N VAL A 139 -0.71 16.11 -14.00
CA VAL A 139 -1.43 16.07 -15.27
C VAL A 139 -2.52 15.00 -15.22
N ARG A 140 -2.12 13.72 -15.13
CA ARG A 140 -3.07 12.61 -15.21
C ARG A 140 -2.51 11.34 -14.61
N SER A 141 -3.38 10.54 -13.99
CA SER A 141 -3.09 9.14 -13.65
C SER A 141 -4.20 8.24 -14.15
N THR A 142 -3.86 7.18 -14.86
CA THR A 142 -4.81 6.21 -15.43
C THR A 142 -4.66 4.87 -14.74
N PHE A 143 -5.79 4.29 -14.34
CA PHE A 143 -5.86 2.98 -13.70
C PHE A 143 -6.85 2.11 -14.47
N THR A 144 -6.50 0.82 -14.63
CA THR A 144 -7.40 -0.17 -15.21
C THR A 144 -7.67 -1.30 -14.25
N ARG A 145 -8.85 -1.89 -14.33
CA ARG A 145 -9.26 -3.02 -13.50
C ARG A 145 -8.24 -4.15 -13.55
N ASN A 146 -7.95 -4.73 -12.39
CA ASN A 146 -7.12 -5.90 -12.26
C ASN A 146 -7.96 -7.18 -12.33
N GLY A 147 -8.01 -7.82 -13.49
CA GLY A 147 -8.76 -9.08 -13.67
C GLY A 147 -8.26 -10.26 -12.81
N ASN A 148 -7.06 -10.14 -12.23
CA ASN A 148 -6.48 -11.14 -11.32
C ASN A 148 -6.53 -10.69 -9.85
N TYR A 149 -7.45 -9.78 -9.50
CA TYR A 149 -7.60 -9.34 -8.12
C TYR A 149 -8.03 -10.50 -7.22
N TRP A 150 -7.36 -10.65 -6.09
CA TRP A 150 -7.58 -11.73 -5.13
C TRP A 150 -8.90 -11.63 -4.34
N GLY A 151 -9.48 -10.44 -4.27
CA GLY A 151 -10.73 -10.16 -3.58
C GLY A 151 -11.92 -10.16 -4.54
N LYS A 152 -13.11 -9.92 -3.99
CA LYS A 152 -14.31 -9.70 -4.80
C LYS A 152 -14.32 -8.27 -5.32
N PHE A 153 -14.47 -8.10 -6.60
CA PHE A 153 -14.66 -6.79 -7.21
C PHE A 153 -16.16 -6.47 -7.24
N GLU A 154 -16.54 -5.46 -6.48
CA GLU A 154 -17.94 -5.01 -6.39
C GLU A 154 -18.11 -3.67 -7.13
N GLY A 155 -18.27 -3.73 -8.41
CA GLY A 155 -18.44 -2.51 -9.21
C GLY A 155 -18.36 -2.79 -10.69
N ASN A 156 -18.64 -1.77 -11.49
CA ASN A 156 -18.67 -1.83 -12.95
C ASN A 156 -17.63 -0.92 -13.62
N VAL A 157 -16.79 -0.22 -12.83
CA VAL A 157 -15.79 0.70 -13.36
C VAL A 157 -14.58 -0.09 -13.85
N GLU A 158 -14.29 -0.04 -15.14
CA GLU A 158 -13.15 -0.74 -15.76
C GLU A 158 -11.91 0.13 -15.84
N GLU A 159 -12.07 1.44 -15.96
CA GLU A 159 -10.99 2.41 -16.03
C GLU A 159 -11.28 3.62 -15.13
N VAL A 160 -10.23 4.13 -14.49
CA VAL A 160 -10.28 5.37 -13.71
C VAL A 160 -9.22 6.31 -14.25
N ILE A 161 -9.63 7.51 -14.66
CA ILE A 161 -8.73 8.59 -15.08
C ILE A 161 -8.79 9.67 -14.00
N PHE A 162 -7.71 9.85 -13.28
CA PHE A 162 -7.59 10.89 -12.26
C PHE A 162 -6.86 12.09 -12.82
N THR A 163 -7.53 13.23 -12.92
CA THR A 163 -6.99 14.51 -13.38
C THR A 163 -7.02 15.51 -12.22
N PRO A 164 -5.87 15.98 -11.73
CA PRO A 164 -5.83 17.01 -10.69
C PRO A 164 -6.36 18.35 -11.24
N ILE A 165 -7.41 18.89 -10.65
CA ILE A 165 -7.95 20.22 -10.95
C ILE A 165 -7.82 21.07 -9.68
N GLY A 166 -6.85 21.99 -9.67
CA GLY A 166 -6.50 22.77 -8.48
C GLY A 166 -7.50 23.86 -8.12
N ASN A 167 -8.29 24.33 -9.07
CA ASN A 167 -9.28 25.40 -8.87
C ASN A 167 -10.67 24.82 -8.62
N ASP A 168 -11.33 25.22 -7.54
CA ASP A 168 -12.64 24.70 -7.14
C ASP A 168 -13.76 25.03 -8.14
N SER A 169 -13.79 26.25 -8.66
CA SER A 169 -14.79 26.65 -9.65
C SER A 169 -14.65 25.87 -10.95
N THR A 170 -13.42 25.60 -11.38
CA THR A 170 -13.13 24.76 -12.56
C THR A 170 -13.60 23.32 -12.33
N ARG A 171 -13.40 22.74 -11.13
CA ARG A 171 -13.91 21.39 -10.82
C ARG A 171 -15.44 21.31 -10.88
N VAL A 172 -16.13 22.33 -10.32
CA VAL A 172 -17.60 22.41 -10.38
C VAL A 172 -18.06 22.51 -11.83
N ALA A 173 -17.43 23.37 -12.64
CA ALA A 173 -17.77 23.50 -14.04
C ALA A 173 -17.56 22.20 -14.83
N ALA A 174 -16.44 21.49 -14.60
CA ALA A 174 -16.14 20.21 -15.23
C ALA A 174 -17.17 19.13 -14.86
N LEU A 175 -17.62 19.09 -13.60
CA LEU A 175 -18.69 18.18 -13.17
C LEU A 175 -20.02 18.51 -13.83
N LEU A 176 -20.39 19.79 -13.88
CA LEU A 176 -21.66 20.23 -14.48
C LEU A 176 -21.70 20.02 -16.02
N SER A 177 -20.55 20.10 -16.69
CA SER A 177 -20.44 19.82 -18.13
C SER A 177 -20.35 18.33 -18.46
N GLY A 178 -20.20 17.45 -17.46
CA GLY A 178 -19.97 16.02 -17.66
C GLY A 178 -18.57 15.66 -18.15
N GLU A 179 -17.58 16.55 -17.97
CA GLU A 179 -16.17 16.27 -18.27
C GLU A 179 -15.53 15.34 -17.22
N ILE A 180 -16.05 15.39 -15.99
CA ILE A 180 -15.69 14.49 -14.89
C ILE A 180 -16.95 13.91 -14.23
N ASP A 181 -16.80 12.75 -13.54
CA ASP A 181 -17.83 12.07 -12.76
C ASP A 181 -17.80 12.46 -11.28
#